data_0bff2cf8eeb1621946944847ba23c82a
#
_entry.id   0bff2cf8eeb1621946944847ba23c82a
#
_cell.length_a   1.000
_cell.length_b   1.000
_cell.length_c   1.000
_cell.angle_alpha   90.00
_cell.angle_beta   90.00
_cell.angle_gamma   90.00
#
_symmetry.space_group_name_H-M   'P 1'
#
loop_
_entity.id
_entity.type
_entity.pdbx_description
1 polymer ?
#
loop_
_entity_poly.entity_id
_entity_poly.type
_entity_poly.pdbx_seq_one_letter_code
_entity_poly.pdbx_strand_id
1 'polypeptide(L)'
;INNRHCSSGYDQRLEASGREGALFAENIRATTVRLSNGEVTDAQEPYLDFFLERYADAYRIELSAFIEAVEAGTTPPTSIGDAIAALRLAEAATESAHSGQPVRLG
;
A
#
# COMPACT_ATOMS: atom_id res chain seq x y z
N ILE A 1 -4.32 -8.86 -7.70
CA ILE A 1 -3.07 -9.01 -6.92
C ILE A 1 -2.06 -9.73 -7.79
N ASN A 2 -0.87 -9.19 -7.91
CA ASN A 2 0.23 -9.79 -8.65
C ASN A 2 1.45 -9.92 -7.73
N ASN A 3 2.00 -11.10 -7.62
CA ASN A 3 3.18 -11.37 -6.78
C ASN A 3 4.46 -11.57 -7.64
N ARG A 4 4.48 -11.04 -8.86
CA ARG A 4 5.63 -11.13 -9.77
C ARG A 4 6.29 -9.76 -9.90
N HIS A 5 7.41 -9.56 -9.23
CA HIS A 5 8.13 -8.28 -9.18
C HIS A 5 9.09 -8.05 -10.35
N CYS A 6 9.31 -9.03 -11.20
CA CYS A 6 10.38 -9.00 -12.22
C CYS A 6 10.22 -7.92 -13.30
N SER A 7 9.04 -7.38 -13.50
CA SER A 7 8.79 -6.35 -14.54
C SER A 7 8.40 -4.97 -13.99
N SER A 8 7.96 -4.90 -12.75
CA SER A 8 7.39 -3.67 -12.18
C SER A 8 8.06 -3.23 -10.87
N GLY A 9 9.08 -3.97 -10.40
CA GLY A 9 9.64 -3.76 -9.08
C GLY A 9 8.64 -4.12 -7.98
N TYR A 10 8.78 -3.53 -6.79
CA TYR A 10 7.86 -3.71 -5.66
C TYR A 10 6.63 -2.80 -5.85
N ASP A 11 5.67 -3.26 -6.65
CA ASP A 11 4.49 -2.51 -7.04
C ASP A 11 3.38 -2.65 -5.99
N GLN A 12 3.11 -1.57 -5.27
CA GLN A 12 2.10 -1.46 -4.21
C GLN A 12 1.26 -0.21 -4.44
N ARG A 13 0.26 -0.33 -5.29
CA ARG A 13 -0.68 0.75 -5.61
C ARG A 13 -2.07 0.43 -5.10
N LEU A 14 -2.80 1.46 -4.69
CA LEU A 14 -4.21 1.37 -4.30
C LEU A 14 -5.01 2.45 -5.01
N GLU A 15 -6.14 2.08 -5.55
CA GLU A 15 -7.15 3.01 -6.03
C GLU A 15 -8.48 2.70 -5.33
N ALA A 16 -9.10 3.71 -4.76
CA ALA A 16 -10.42 3.62 -4.15
C ALA A 16 -11.33 4.69 -4.76
N SER A 17 -12.34 4.26 -5.51
CA SER A 17 -13.31 5.14 -6.17
C SER A 17 -14.67 5.05 -5.50
N GLY A 18 -15.27 6.20 -5.23
CA GLY A 18 -16.59 6.33 -4.62
C GLY A 18 -17.40 7.47 -5.23
N ARG A 19 -18.62 7.62 -4.76
CA ARG A 19 -19.56 8.64 -5.30
C ARG A 19 -19.06 10.08 -5.10
N GLU A 20 -18.26 10.34 -4.07
CA GLU A 20 -17.80 11.67 -3.70
C GLU A 20 -16.36 11.96 -4.17
N GLY A 21 -15.69 10.98 -4.76
CA GLY A 21 -14.32 11.14 -5.26
C GLY A 21 -13.56 9.85 -5.36
N ALA A 22 -12.28 9.96 -5.67
CA ALA A 22 -11.35 8.83 -5.74
C ALA A 22 -10.06 9.16 -5.01
N LEU A 23 -9.46 8.14 -4.41
CA LEU A 23 -8.15 8.17 -3.78
C LEU A 23 -7.19 7.29 -4.56
N PHE A 24 -5.98 7.78 -4.76
CA PHE A 24 -4.91 7.07 -5.44
C PHE A 24 -3.68 7.06 -4.54
N ALA A 25 -3.17 5.87 -4.23
CA ALA A 25 -1.88 5.70 -3.57
C ALA A 25 -0.91 5.11 -4.59
N GLU A 26 0.02 5.94 -5.03
CA GLU A 26 1.01 5.59 -6.05
C GLU A 26 2.26 4.93 -5.43
N ASN A 27 3.04 4.28 -6.27
CA ASN A 27 4.36 3.80 -5.89
C ASN A 27 5.36 4.94 -5.68
N ILE A 28 6.36 4.66 -4.88
CA ILE A 28 7.46 5.59 -4.57
C ILE A 28 8.68 5.24 -5.42
N ARG A 29 9.31 6.30 -5.95
CA ARG A 29 10.60 6.25 -6.64
C ARG A 29 11.65 6.97 -5.81
N ALA A 30 12.92 6.70 -6.05
CA ALA A 30 14.01 7.38 -5.36
C ALA A 30 14.04 8.89 -5.66
N THR A 31 13.64 9.27 -6.87
CA THR A 31 13.53 10.68 -7.29
C THR A 31 12.24 10.96 -8.04
N THR A 32 11.91 12.23 -8.20
CA THR A 32 10.80 12.72 -9.03
C THR A 32 11.26 13.13 -10.43
N VAL A 33 12.54 12.92 -10.76
CA VAL A 33 13.13 13.31 -12.05
C VAL A 33 12.51 12.52 -13.18
N ARG A 34 12.18 13.23 -14.25
CA ARG A 34 11.67 12.69 -15.52
C ARG A 34 12.57 13.13 -16.64
N LEU A 35 12.91 12.22 -17.53
CA LEU A 35 13.73 12.47 -18.72
C LEU A 35 12.84 12.46 -19.96
N SER A 36 12.93 13.52 -20.75
CA SER A 36 12.39 13.57 -22.10
C SER A 36 13.45 14.09 -23.05
N ASN A 37 13.68 13.38 -24.13
CA ASN A 37 14.62 13.75 -25.19
C ASN A 37 14.11 13.26 -26.57
N GLY A 38 14.95 13.19 -27.59
CA GLY A 38 14.58 12.71 -28.94
C GLY A 38 14.26 11.21 -29.02
N GLU A 39 14.59 10.42 -28.00
CA GLU A 39 14.43 8.96 -28.00
C GLU A 39 13.36 8.48 -27.02
N VAL A 40 13.21 9.16 -25.88
CA VAL A 40 12.26 8.77 -24.83
C VAL A 40 11.44 9.97 -24.32
N THR A 41 10.22 9.70 -23.93
CA THR A 41 9.34 10.68 -23.29
C THR A 41 8.92 10.18 -21.92
N ASP A 42 9.05 11.04 -20.88
CA ASP A 42 8.61 10.77 -19.52
C ASP A 42 9.28 9.54 -18.87
N ALA A 43 10.50 9.21 -19.27
CA ALA A 43 11.25 8.12 -18.65
C ALA A 43 11.61 8.48 -17.20
N GLN A 44 11.43 7.53 -16.31
CA GLN A 44 11.63 7.69 -14.86
C GLN A 44 12.49 6.55 -14.34
N GLU A 45 13.10 6.77 -13.17
CA GLU A 45 13.75 5.70 -12.43
C GLU A 45 12.73 4.61 -12.04
N PRO A 46 13.17 3.36 -11.85
CA PRO A 46 12.31 2.30 -11.37
C PRO A 46 11.73 2.63 -9.98
N TYR A 47 10.67 1.95 -9.62
CA TYR A 47 10.14 2.01 -8.25
C TYR A 47 11.15 1.45 -7.25
N LEU A 48 11.04 1.88 -5.98
CA LEU A 48 11.81 1.28 -4.90
C LEU A 48 11.62 -0.24 -4.91
N ASP A 49 12.71 -0.98 -4.75
CA ASP A 49 12.76 -2.40 -5.09
C ASP A 49 12.21 -3.31 -3.98
N PHE A 50 12.23 -2.85 -2.73
CA PHE A 50 11.92 -3.71 -1.60
C PHE A 50 11.04 -3.03 -0.54
N PHE A 51 10.31 -3.83 0.23
CA PHE A 51 9.36 -3.31 1.21
C PHE A 51 10.01 -2.47 2.31
N LEU A 52 11.24 -2.78 2.71
CA LEU A 52 11.94 -1.98 3.72
C LEU A 52 12.20 -0.55 3.27
N GLU A 53 12.56 -0.36 2.00
CA GLU A 53 12.73 0.97 1.42
C GLU A 53 11.39 1.66 1.20
N ARG A 54 10.44 0.92 0.62
CA ARG A 54 9.09 1.42 0.30
C ARG A 54 8.33 1.90 1.51
N TYR A 55 8.47 1.21 2.65
CA TYR A 55 7.72 1.46 3.87
C TYR A 55 8.55 2.01 5.03
N ALA A 56 9.79 2.43 4.80
CA ALA A 56 10.66 2.96 5.85
C ALA A 56 9.98 4.08 6.65
N ASP A 57 9.40 5.05 5.96
CA ASP A 57 8.67 6.14 6.60
C ASP A 57 7.38 5.67 7.27
N ALA A 58 6.65 4.72 6.69
CA ALA A 58 5.44 4.18 7.27
C ALA A 58 5.72 3.50 8.62
N TYR A 59 6.76 2.67 8.70
CA TYR A 59 7.17 2.04 9.97
C TYR A 59 7.59 3.05 11.03
N ARG A 60 8.31 4.10 10.64
CA ARG A 60 8.72 5.17 11.56
C ARG A 60 7.51 5.95 12.08
N ILE A 61 6.58 6.31 11.20
CA ILE A 61 5.36 7.04 11.55
C ILE A 61 4.46 6.20 12.46
N GLU A 62 4.27 4.93 12.14
CA GLU A 62 3.49 3.99 12.95
C GLU A 62 4.03 3.88 14.38
N LEU A 63 5.34 3.66 14.51
CA LEU A 63 5.97 3.56 15.84
C LEU A 63 5.87 4.86 16.63
N SER A 64 6.09 6.01 15.98
CA SER A 64 5.95 7.31 16.63
C SER A 64 4.52 7.55 17.12
N ALA A 65 3.52 7.29 16.27
CA ALA A 65 2.13 7.45 16.63
C ALA A 65 1.69 6.50 17.77
N PHE A 66 2.25 5.29 17.80
CA PHE A 66 2.00 4.36 18.90
C PHE A 66 2.58 4.87 20.24
N ILE A 67 3.83 5.36 20.21
CA ILE A 67 4.48 5.92 21.42
C ILE A 67 3.71 7.14 21.92
N GLU A 68 3.33 8.06 21.04
CA GLU A 68 2.52 9.24 21.39
C GLU A 68 1.18 8.85 22.03
N ALA A 69 0.52 7.83 21.48
CA ALA A 69 -0.74 7.33 22.05
C ALA A 69 -0.55 6.73 23.45
N VAL A 70 0.53 5.98 23.68
CA VAL A 70 0.87 5.42 24.99
C VAL A 70 1.16 6.53 25.98
N GLU A 71 1.95 7.54 25.63
CA GLU A 71 2.28 8.66 26.51
C GLU A 71 1.05 9.51 26.86
N ALA A 72 0.16 9.71 25.90
CA ALA A 72 -1.10 10.43 26.07
C ALA A 72 -2.22 9.62 26.75
N GLY A 73 -2.05 8.30 26.91
CA GLY A 73 -3.11 7.40 27.41
C GLY A 73 -4.30 7.31 26.46
N THR A 74 -4.10 7.48 25.16
CA THR A 74 -5.15 7.44 24.14
C THR A 74 -5.10 6.17 23.31
N THR A 75 -6.13 5.90 22.53
CA THR A 75 -6.15 4.78 21.59
C THR A 75 -5.26 5.12 20.38
N PRO A 76 -4.38 4.18 19.96
CA PRO A 76 -3.59 4.36 18.75
C PRO A 76 -4.47 4.56 17.51
N PRO A 77 -3.97 5.26 16.46
CA PRO A 77 -4.72 5.48 15.22
C PRO A 77 -5.14 4.18 14.51
N THR A 78 -4.35 3.12 14.65
CA THR A 78 -4.67 1.78 14.16
C THR A 78 -4.92 0.85 15.34
N SER A 79 -6.12 0.30 15.40
CA SER A 79 -6.55 -0.59 16.48
C SER A 79 -6.38 -2.07 16.12
N ILE A 80 -6.48 -2.94 17.14
CA ILE A 80 -6.58 -4.39 16.92
C ILE A 80 -7.80 -4.75 16.05
N GLY A 81 -8.91 -3.99 16.18
CA GLY A 81 -10.09 -4.16 15.33
C GLY A 81 -9.80 -3.92 13.85
N ASP A 82 -9.00 -2.90 13.54
CA ASP A 82 -8.58 -2.61 12.15
C ASP A 82 -7.69 -3.72 11.60
N ALA A 83 -6.79 -4.26 12.41
CA ALA A 83 -5.93 -5.38 12.02
C ALA A 83 -6.76 -6.65 11.76
N ILE A 84 -7.76 -6.94 12.58
CA ILE A 84 -8.68 -8.07 12.36
C ILE A 84 -9.49 -7.87 11.08
N ALA A 85 -9.96 -6.65 10.80
CA ALA A 85 -10.70 -6.35 9.58
C ALA A 85 -9.82 -6.57 8.33
N ALA A 86 -8.57 -6.13 8.36
CA ALA A 86 -7.61 -6.35 7.29
C ALA A 86 -7.33 -7.86 7.07
N LEU A 87 -7.17 -8.62 8.14
CA LEU A 87 -6.97 -10.07 8.07
C LEU A 87 -8.18 -10.79 7.44
N ARG A 88 -9.40 -10.46 7.87
CA ARG A 88 -10.63 -11.01 7.28
C ARG A 88 -10.74 -10.73 5.80
N LEU A 89 -10.36 -9.52 5.37
CA LEU A 89 -10.33 -9.17 3.95
C LEU A 89 -9.33 -10.04 3.17
N ALA A 90 -8.14 -10.27 3.73
CA ALA A 90 -7.12 -11.12 3.12
C ALA A 90 -7.55 -12.59 3.03
N GLU A 91 -8.19 -13.12 4.08
CA GLU A 91 -8.76 -14.47 4.09
C GLU A 91 -9.85 -14.63 3.04
N ALA A 92 -10.80 -13.68 2.97
CA ALA A 92 -11.86 -13.69 1.96
C ALA A 92 -11.32 -13.57 0.53
N ALA A 93 -10.27 -12.77 0.32
CA ALA A 93 -9.61 -12.69 -0.98
C ALA A 93 -8.94 -14.03 -1.37
N THR A 94 -8.35 -14.71 -0.42
CA THR A 94 -7.74 -16.04 -0.62
C THR A 94 -8.82 -17.08 -0.95
N GLU A 95 -9.91 -17.10 -0.23
CA GLU A 95 -11.05 -17.99 -0.49
C GLU A 95 -11.65 -17.72 -1.87
N SER A 96 -11.86 -16.45 -2.22
CA SER A 96 -12.35 -16.04 -3.54
C SER A 96 -11.42 -16.50 -4.66
N ALA A 97 -10.11 -16.37 -4.47
CA ALA A 97 -9.10 -16.83 -5.44
C ALA A 97 -9.12 -18.35 -5.65
N HIS A 98 -9.34 -19.13 -4.59
CA HIS A 98 -9.41 -20.59 -4.69
C HIS A 98 -10.75 -21.08 -5.25
N SER A 99 -11.85 -20.47 -4.84
CA SER A 99 -13.20 -20.90 -5.26
C SER A 99 -13.63 -20.33 -6.63
N GLY A 100 -13.00 -19.24 -7.07
CA GLY A 100 -13.44 -18.47 -8.24
C GLY A 100 -14.77 -17.74 -8.02
N GLN A 101 -15.23 -17.63 -6.77
CA GLN A 101 -16.52 -17.01 -6.42
C GLN A 101 -16.31 -15.78 -5.53
N PRO A 102 -17.21 -14.77 -5.61
CA PRO A 102 -17.20 -13.66 -4.67
C PRO A 102 -17.49 -14.12 -3.25
N VAL A 103 -16.70 -13.64 -2.28
CA VAL A 103 -16.91 -13.85 -0.85
C VAL A 103 -17.50 -12.59 -0.22
N ARG A 104 -18.59 -12.71 0.51
CA ARG A 104 -19.19 -11.60 1.25
C ARG A 104 -18.54 -11.46 2.61
N LEU A 105 -18.10 -10.26 2.90
CA LEU A 105 -17.64 -9.89 4.25
C LEU A 105 -18.88 -9.58 5.10
N GLY A 106 -19.01 -10.29 6.21
CA GLY A 106 -20.08 -10.08 7.18
C GLY A 106 -19.73 -8.98 8.17
#